data_2c07442cdfbd210e70a53a882d57f450
#
_entry.id   2c07442cdfbd210e70a53a882d57f450
#
_cell.length_a   1.000
_cell.length_b   1.000
_cell.length_c   1.000
_cell.angle_alpha   90.00
_cell.angle_beta   90.00
_cell.angle_gamma   90.00
#
_symmetry.space_group_name_H-M   'P 1'
#
loop_
_entity.id
_entity.type
_entity.pdbx_description
1 polymer ?
#
loop_
_entity_poly.entity_id
_entity_poly.type
_entity_poly.pdbx_seq_one_letter_code
_entity_poly.pdbx_strand_id
1 'polypeptide(L)'
;MDNKLVQRLQQILANQAQRGLLGTRFKIEKFPEQDIAEMLRMCYQSEVERRNMKYVSDEATLEKIGKAAKFLCGNGKFGLLLYGTVGSGKTTLAKAICNIIGILYNSDLSSERKGVYRISALNLAKSIADDPTYFNKLKNQELLFIDDVGTEPASVKSWGNEFSPVTELIYARY
;
A
#
# COMPACT_ATOMS: atom_id res chain seq x y z
N MET A 1 -10.59 21.63 33.80
CA MET A 1 -9.64 20.59 33.36
C MET A 1 -8.24 21.18 33.48
N ASP A 2 -7.33 20.50 34.18
CA ASP A 2 -6.01 21.06 34.48
C ASP A 2 -5.19 21.21 33.19
N ASN A 3 -4.86 22.44 32.82
CA ASN A 3 -4.16 22.79 31.57
C ASN A 3 -2.78 22.08 31.47
N LYS A 4 -2.14 21.80 32.61
CA LYS A 4 -0.87 21.04 32.71
C LYS A 4 -1.04 19.57 32.32
N LEU A 5 -2.18 18.96 32.67
CA LEU A 5 -2.46 17.55 32.31
C LEU A 5 -2.65 17.41 30.80
N VAL A 6 -3.38 18.34 30.19
CA VAL A 6 -3.62 18.35 28.74
C VAL A 6 -2.31 18.52 27.97
N GLN A 7 -1.45 19.45 28.37
CA GLN A 7 -0.14 19.68 27.75
C GLN A 7 0.76 18.43 27.88
N ARG A 8 0.75 17.77 29.05
CA ARG A 8 1.53 16.55 29.27
C ARG A 8 1.06 15.38 28.41
N LEU A 9 -0.26 15.21 28.23
CA LEU A 9 -0.84 14.23 27.32
C LEU A 9 -0.47 14.51 25.88
N GLN A 10 -0.56 15.76 25.42
CA GLN A 10 -0.15 16.16 24.07
C GLN A 10 1.33 15.84 23.82
N GLN A 11 2.20 16.07 24.79
CA GLN A 11 3.62 15.78 24.66
C GLN A 11 3.91 14.27 24.63
N ILE A 12 3.18 13.46 25.42
CA ILE A 12 3.27 11.99 25.38
C ILE A 12 2.80 11.46 24.03
N LEU A 13 1.67 11.95 23.51
CA LEU A 13 1.15 11.54 22.20
C LEU A 13 2.08 11.91 21.05
N ALA A 14 2.67 13.12 21.09
CA ALA A 14 3.66 13.54 20.11
C ALA A 14 4.91 12.65 20.15
N ASN A 15 5.40 12.29 21.34
CA ASN A 15 6.53 11.37 21.49
C ASN A 15 6.21 9.95 21.02
N GLN A 16 4.98 9.48 21.22
CA GLN A 16 4.53 8.18 20.71
C GLN A 16 4.45 8.17 19.18
N ALA A 17 3.95 9.26 18.57
CA ALA A 17 3.93 9.41 17.11
C ALA A 17 5.35 9.44 16.52
N GLN A 18 6.29 10.17 17.13
CA GLN A 18 7.70 10.21 16.72
C GLN A 18 8.41 8.85 16.85
N ARG A 19 8.02 8.02 17.81
CA ARG A 19 8.56 6.67 18.00
C ARG A 19 7.91 5.62 17.09
N GLY A 20 7.00 6.01 16.20
CA GLY A 20 6.26 5.10 15.32
C GLY A 20 5.28 4.18 16.05
N LEU A 21 4.97 4.47 17.33
CA LEU A 21 3.99 3.71 18.13
C LEU A 21 2.55 4.02 17.71
N LEU A 22 2.33 5.17 17.06
CA LEU A 22 1.09 5.53 16.36
C LEU A 22 1.47 5.66 14.90
N GLY A 23 1.17 4.66 14.10
CA GLY A 23 1.43 4.67 12.66
C GLY A 23 0.72 5.84 12.00
N THR A 24 1.48 6.80 11.46
CA THR A 24 0.91 7.81 10.58
C THR A 24 0.59 7.15 9.25
N ARG A 25 -0.64 7.33 8.79
CA ARG A 25 -1.04 6.85 7.48
C ARG A 25 -0.18 7.50 6.39
N PHE A 26 0.29 6.69 5.44
CA PHE A 26 0.91 7.20 4.23
C PHE A 26 -0.07 8.05 3.42
N LYS A 27 0.34 9.25 3.04
CA LYS A 27 -0.34 10.11 2.05
C LYS A 27 0.68 10.93 1.28
N ILE A 28 0.32 11.31 0.07
CA ILE A 28 1.11 12.22 -0.75
C ILE A 28 0.62 13.64 -0.46
N GLU A 29 1.44 14.43 0.22
CA GLU A 29 1.09 15.81 0.62
C GLU A 29 1.67 16.89 -0.29
N LYS A 30 2.73 16.56 -1.04
CA LYS A 30 3.51 17.56 -1.79
C LYS A 30 2.82 18.07 -3.06
N PHE A 31 1.81 17.37 -3.55
CA PHE A 31 1.16 17.66 -4.82
C PHE A 31 -0.37 17.66 -4.67
N PRO A 32 -1.08 18.52 -5.42
CA PRO A 32 -2.53 18.48 -5.52
C PRO A 32 -3.02 17.12 -6.05
N GLU A 33 -4.23 16.73 -5.65
CA GLU A 33 -4.85 15.47 -6.10
C GLU A 33 -4.92 15.35 -7.63
N GLN A 34 -5.17 16.46 -8.33
CA GLN A 34 -5.24 16.49 -9.79
C GLN A 34 -3.90 16.14 -10.44
N ASP A 35 -2.80 16.66 -9.90
CA ASP A 35 -1.45 16.36 -10.40
C ASP A 35 -1.09 14.90 -10.14
N ILE A 36 -1.46 14.38 -8.97
CA ILE A 36 -1.28 12.95 -8.66
C ILE A 36 -2.11 12.07 -9.59
N ALA A 37 -3.32 12.47 -9.93
CA ALA A 37 -4.15 11.72 -10.89
C ALA A 37 -3.50 11.68 -12.29
N GLU A 38 -2.95 12.79 -12.76
CA GLU A 38 -2.28 12.83 -14.06
C GLU A 38 -0.96 12.04 -14.06
N MET A 39 -0.13 12.18 -13.02
CA MET A 39 1.10 11.38 -12.88
C MET A 39 0.76 9.88 -12.80
N LEU A 40 -0.30 9.50 -12.07
CA LEU A 40 -0.75 8.13 -11.97
C LEU A 40 -1.26 7.59 -13.31
N ARG A 41 -1.94 8.43 -14.11
CA ARG A 41 -2.35 8.10 -15.48
C ARG A 41 -1.13 7.79 -16.36
N MET A 42 -0.09 8.62 -16.28
CA MET A 42 1.16 8.39 -17.02
C MET A 42 1.86 7.09 -16.59
N CYS A 43 1.92 6.83 -15.29
CA CYS A 43 2.45 5.56 -14.77
C CYS A 43 1.62 4.35 -15.23
N TYR A 44 0.29 4.48 -15.26
CA TYR A 44 -0.61 3.43 -15.74
C TYR A 44 -0.40 3.16 -17.23
N GLN A 45 -0.34 4.21 -18.05
CA GLN A 45 -0.04 4.10 -19.48
C GLN A 45 1.29 3.38 -19.69
N SER A 46 2.35 3.78 -19.02
CA SER A 46 3.67 3.13 -19.09
C SER A 46 3.61 1.64 -18.73
N GLU A 47 2.82 1.25 -17.74
CA GLU A 47 2.63 -0.15 -17.36
C GLU A 47 1.87 -0.97 -18.42
N VAL A 48 0.95 -0.36 -19.18
CA VAL A 48 0.26 -0.97 -20.30
C VAL A 48 1.22 -1.15 -21.48
N GLU A 49 1.93 -0.09 -21.87
CA GLU A 49 2.84 -0.06 -23.01
C GLU A 49 4.04 -1.00 -22.83
N ARG A 50 4.53 -1.15 -21.58
CA ARG A 50 5.61 -2.10 -21.24
C ARG A 50 5.22 -3.57 -21.52
N ARG A 51 3.94 -3.87 -21.62
CA ARG A 51 3.42 -5.20 -22.02
C ARG A 51 3.15 -5.31 -23.51
N ASN A 52 3.66 -4.37 -24.32
CA ASN A 52 3.41 -4.27 -25.75
C ASN A 52 1.91 -4.12 -26.08
N MET A 53 1.13 -3.50 -25.18
CA MET A 53 -0.29 -3.22 -25.38
C MET A 53 -0.50 -1.73 -25.62
N LYS A 54 -1.48 -1.39 -26.46
CA LYS A 54 -1.85 0.00 -26.71
C LYS A 54 -2.69 0.50 -25.53
N TYR A 55 -2.29 1.62 -24.93
CA TYR A 55 -3.13 2.31 -23.96
C TYR A 55 -4.34 2.96 -24.64
N VAL A 56 -5.52 2.74 -24.06
CA VAL A 56 -6.77 3.40 -24.45
C VAL A 56 -7.26 4.19 -23.24
N SER A 57 -7.44 5.49 -23.43
CA SER A 57 -8.00 6.36 -22.39
C SER A 57 -9.52 6.25 -22.42
N ASP A 58 -10.08 5.35 -21.63
CA ASP A 58 -11.52 5.22 -21.42
C ASP A 58 -11.94 5.80 -20.07
N GLU A 59 -13.21 6.21 -19.98
CA GLU A 59 -13.78 6.86 -18.81
C GLU A 59 -13.68 5.98 -17.55
N ALA A 60 -13.91 4.67 -17.68
CA ALA A 60 -13.85 3.75 -16.56
C ALA A 60 -12.42 3.62 -16.00
N THR A 61 -11.40 3.67 -16.85
CA THR A 61 -9.99 3.69 -16.43
C THR A 61 -9.65 5.00 -15.74
N LEU A 62 -10.09 6.13 -16.30
CA LEU A 62 -9.85 7.45 -15.70
C LEU A 62 -10.54 7.59 -14.34
N GLU A 63 -11.76 7.07 -14.18
CA GLU A 63 -12.46 7.04 -12.88
C GLU A 63 -11.69 6.24 -11.82
N LYS A 64 -11.16 5.07 -12.18
CA LYS A 64 -10.34 4.24 -11.27
C LYS A 64 -9.06 4.96 -10.86
N ILE A 65 -8.40 5.63 -11.80
CA ILE A 65 -7.20 6.43 -11.54
C ILE A 65 -7.53 7.58 -10.59
N GLY A 66 -8.62 8.31 -10.81
CA GLY A 66 -9.07 9.40 -9.94
C GLY A 66 -9.37 8.91 -8.52
N LYS A 67 -10.07 7.78 -8.37
CA LYS A 67 -10.32 7.16 -7.05
C LYS A 67 -9.02 6.76 -6.34
N ALA A 68 -8.03 6.25 -7.07
CA ALA A 68 -6.73 5.91 -6.52
C ALA A 68 -5.93 7.16 -6.11
N ALA A 69 -5.94 8.23 -6.91
CA ALA A 69 -5.31 9.50 -6.57
C ALA A 69 -5.92 10.11 -5.30
N LYS A 70 -7.25 10.14 -5.21
CA LYS A 70 -7.98 10.58 -4.02
C LYS A 70 -7.60 9.76 -2.78
N PHE A 71 -7.41 8.43 -2.92
CA PHE A 71 -6.94 7.58 -1.83
C PHE A 71 -5.52 7.96 -1.41
N LEU A 72 -4.61 8.19 -2.35
CA LEU A 72 -3.21 8.51 -2.08
C LEU A 72 -3.03 9.89 -1.42
N CYS A 73 -3.89 10.86 -1.73
CA CYS A 73 -3.85 12.22 -1.15
C CYS A 73 -4.73 12.37 0.09
N GLY A 74 -5.67 11.46 0.30
CA GLY A 74 -6.69 11.59 1.35
C GLY A 74 -6.28 11.05 2.71
N ASN A 75 -7.09 11.35 3.74
CA ASN A 75 -6.87 10.92 5.12
C ASN A 75 -7.76 9.76 5.57
N GLY A 76 -8.53 9.15 4.65
CA GLY A 76 -9.67 8.30 5.05
C GLY A 76 -9.35 6.87 5.44
N LYS A 77 -8.52 6.14 4.72
CA LYS A 77 -8.37 4.68 4.87
C LYS A 77 -6.92 4.21 4.87
N PHE A 78 -6.62 3.15 5.65
CA PHE A 78 -5.28 2.56 5.73
C PHE A 78 -4.93 1.64 4.56
N GLY A 79 -5.91 1.10 3.88
CA GLY A 79 -5.73 0.16 2.78
C GLY A 79 -6.59 0.46 1.56
N LEU A 80 -6.09 0.10 0.39
CA LEU A 80 -6.79 0.13 -0.88
C LEU A 80 -7.00 -1.30 -1.37
N LEU A 81 -8.25 -1.71 -1.52
CA LEU A 81 -8.62 -2.99 -2.13
C LEU A 81 -9.02 -2.77 -3.58
N LEU A 82 -8.31 -3.43 -4.50
CA LEU A 82 -8.65 -3.47 -5.92
C LEU A 82 -9.35 -4.81 -6.23
N TYR A 83 -10.62 -4.75 -6.59
CA TYR A 83 -11.42 -5.93 -6.92
C TYR A 83 -12.04 -5.83 -8.31
N GLY A 84 -12.44 -6.95 -8.89
CA GLY A 84 -13.06 -7.04 -10.21
C GLY A 84 -12.59 -8.26 -11.00
N THR A 85 -13.11 -8.43 -12.21
CA THR A 85 -12.84 -9.57 -13.10
C THR A 85 -11.38 -9.62 -13.56
N VAL A 86 -10.95 -10.78 -14.06
CA VAL A 86 -9.64 -10.96 -14.70
C VAL A 86 -9.54 -9.99 -15.89
N GLY A 87 -8.37 -9.37 -16.07
CA GLY A 87 -8.14 -8.40 -17.16
C GLY A 87 -8.63 -6.98 -16.89
N SER A 88 -9.31 -6.70 -15.76
CA SER A 88 -9.85 -5.34 -15.47
C SER A 88 -8.80 -4.28 -15.08
N GLY A 89 -7.52 -4.57 -15.19
CA GLY A 89 -6.42 -3.62 -14.95
C GLY A 89 -5.99 -3.44 -13.50
N LYS A 90 -6.46 -4.27 -12.55
CA LYS A 90 -6.12 -4.17 -11.11
C LYS A 90 -4.62 -4.16 -10.84
N THR A 91 -3.91 -5.17 -11.30
CA THR A 91 -2.45 -5.29 -11.12
C THR A 91 -1.71 -4.15 -11.85
N THR A 92 -2.23 -3.70 -13.00
CA THR A 92 -1.67 -2.55 -13.72
C THR A 92 -1.77 -1.27 -12.88
N LEU A 93 -2.95 -1.00 -12.31
CA LEU A 93 -3.16 0.15 -11.44
C LEU A 93 -2.33 0.07 -10.15
N ALA A 94 -2.26 -1.11 -9.52
CA ALA A 94 -1.43 -1.31 -8.34
C ALA A 94 0.06 -1.07 -8.62
N LYS A 95 0.57 -1.55 -9.76
CA LYS A 95 1.95 -1.29 -10.20
C LYS A 95 2.18 0.19 -10.51
N ALA A 96 1.23 0.87 -11.12
CA ALA A 96 1.29 2.30 -11.37
C ALA A 96 1.35 3.10 -10.05
N ILE A 97 0.57 2.70 -9.03
CA ILE A 97 0.64 3.27 -7.68
C ILE A 97 2.04 3.04 -7.06
N CYS A 98 2.58 1.84 -7.16
CA CYS A 98 3.94 1.56 -6.67
C CYS A 98 4.99 2.40 -7.39
N ASN A 99 4.84 2.60 -8.70
CA ASN A 99 5.77 3.38 -9.50
C ASN A 99 5.74 4.87 -9.15
N ILE A 100 4.54 5.48 -9.03
CA ILE A 100 4.44 6.89 -8.64
C ILE A 100 5.04 7.14 -7.25
N ILE A 101 4.79 6.25 -6.29
CA ILE A 101 5.41 6.34 -4.96
C ILE A 101 6.93 6.26 -5.07
N GLY A 102 7.46 5.30 -5.83
CA GLY A 102 8.88 5.18 -6.08
C GLY A 102 9.49 6.43 -6.72
N ILE A 103 8.85 7.01 -7.72
CA ILE A 103 9.30 8.23 -8.39
C ILE A 103 9.31 9.42 -7.41
N LEU A 104 8.23 9.62 -6.66
CA LEU A 104 8.10 10.78 -5.77
C LEU A 104 9.00 10.73 -4.53
N TYR A 105 9.37 9.54 -4.06
CA TYR A 105 10.11 9.37 -2.79
C TYR A 105 11.51 8.77 -2.95
N ASN A 106 11.91 8.26 -4.12
CA ASN A 106 13.25 7.70 -4.35
C ASN A 106 14.04 8.42 -5.43
N SER A 107 13.48 9.47 -6.04
CA SER A 107 14.22 10.37 -6.93
C SER A 107 14.88 11.50 -6.13
N ASP A 108 15.72 12.28 -6.80
CA ASP A 108 16.34 13.49 -6.24
C ASP A 108 15.32 14.58 -5.82
N LEU A 109 14.02 14.31 -6.07
CA LEU A 109 12.89 15.17 -5.69
C LEU A 109 12.51 15.08 -4.21
N SER A 110 13.04 14.10 -3.46
CA SER A 110 12.68 13.91 -2.05
C SER A 110 13.88 13.53 -1.18
N SER A 111 13.97 14.14 -0.01
CA SER A 111 14.89 13.74 1.06
C SER A 111 14.44 12.46 1.79
N GLU A 112 13.17 12.09 1.67
CA GLU A 112 12.60 10.88 2.28
C GLU A 112 12.56 9.75 1.25
N ARG A 113 13.11 8.60 1.60
CA ARG A 113 13.05 7.40 0.76
C ARG A 113 11.91 6.50 1.23
N LYS A 114 10.93 6.25 0.35
CA LYS A 114 9.82 5.34 0.59
C LYS A 114 9.70 4.36 -0.57
N GLY A 115 9.48 3.10 -0.25
CA GLY A 115 9.26 2.06 -1.25
C GLY A 115 8.08 1.17 -0.88
N VAL A 116 7.41 0.63 -1.88
CA VAL A 116 6.35 -0.35 -1.68
C VAL A 116 6.94 -1.75 -1.78
N TYR A 117 6.89 -2.51 -0.69
CA TYR A 117 7.23 -3.92 -0.73
C TYR A 117 6.13 -4.68 -1.49
N ARG A 118 6.51 -5.49 -2.49
CA ARG A 118 5.56 -6.20 -3.37
C ARG A 118 5.73 -7.70 -3.22
N ILE A 119 4.61 -8.40 -3.00
CA ILE A 119 4.57 -9.85 -2.88
C ILE A 119 3.23 -10.38 -3.42
N SER A 120 3.21 -11.57 -4.02
CA SER A 120 1.94 -12.25 -4.31
C SER A 120 1.44 -12.98 -3.06
N ALA A 121 0.13 -13.15 -2.94
CA ALA A 121 -0.47 -13.87 -1.82
C ALA A 121 0.07 -15.30 -1.69
N LEU A 122 0.29 -15.98 -2.81
CA LEU A 122 0.88 -17.31 -2.84
C LEU A 122 2.32 -17.34 -2.29
N ASN A 123 3.17 -16.36 -2.71
CA ASN A 123 4.54 -16.28 -2.23
C ASN A 123 4.60 -15.87 -0.77
N LEU A 124 3.68 -14.98 -0.33
CA LEU A 124 3.52 -14.62 1.08
C LEU A 124 3.24 -15.86 1.93
N ALA A 125 2.26 -16.68 1.53
CA ALA A 125 1.92 -17.90 2.24
C ALA A 125 3.09 -18.88 2.32
N LYS A 126 3.81 -19.10 1.20
CA LYS A 126 5.02 -19.95 1.17
C LYS A 126 6.12 -19.42 2.08
N SER A 127 6.46 -18.12 1.97
CA SER A 127 7.54 -17.52 2.76
C SER A 127 7.28 -17.60 4.27
N ILE A 128 6.02 -17.47 4.70
CA ILE A 128 5.68 -17.59 6.13
C ILE A 128 5.69 -19.05 6.59
N ALA A 129 5.29 -19.99 5.72
CA ALA A 129 5.39 -21.42 6.04
C ALA A 129 6.85 -21.87 6.23
N ASP A 130 7.77 -21.35 5.38
CA ASP A 130 9.19 -21.66 5.43
C ASP A 130 9.91 -20.94 6.58
N ASP A 131 9.56 -19.68 6.83
CA ASP A 131 10.14 -18.82 7.89
C ASP A 131 9.07 -17.98 8.58
N PRO A 132 8.57 -18.40 9.74
CA PRO A 132 7.56 -17.66 10.50
C PRO A 132 7.99 -16.24 10.89
N THR A 133 9.30 -15.97 10.99
CA THR A 133 9.80 -14.61 11.31
C THR A 133 9.51 -13.61 10.17
N TYR A 134 9.30 -14.12 8.98
CA TYR A 134 8.95 -13.32 7.80
C TYR A 134 7.62 -12.57 7.97
N PHE A 135 6.68 -13.13 8.74
CA PHE A 135 5.43 -12.45 9.09
C PHE A 135 5.69 -11.11 9.77
N ASN A 136 6.59 -11.07 10.75
CA ASN A 136 6.94 -9.83 11.44
C ASN A 136 7.62 -8.82 10.51
N LYS A 137 8.43 -9.30 9.57
CA LYS A 137 9.02 -8.44 8.53
C LYS A 137 7.96 -7.77 7.67
N LEU A 138 6.96 -8.53 7.21
CA LEU A 138 5.86 -8.00 6.39
C LEU A 138 4.91 -7.10 7.19
N LYS A 139 4.62 -7.46 8.44
CA LYS A 139 3.82 -6.64 9.36
C LYS A 139 4.39 -5.24 9.52
N ASN A 140 5.72 -5.13 9.59
CA ASN A 140 6.43 -3.87 9.85
C ASN A 140 6.83 -3.10 8.57
N GLN A 141 6.46 -3.58 7.37
CA GLN A 141 6.68 -2.81 6.15
C GLN A 141 5.81 -1.54 6.16
N GLU A 142 6.39 -0.38 5.86
CA GLU A 142 5.63 0.87 5.80
C GLU A 142 4.53 0.78 4.74
N LEU A 143 4.88 0.35 3.53
CA LEU A 143 3.97 0.17 2.42
C LEU A 143 4.08 -1.25 1.87
N LEU A 144 2.96 -1.95 1.79
CA LEU A 144 2.88 -3.32 1.31
C LEU A 144 1.82 -3.45 0.22
N PHE A 145 2.22 -4.05 -0.90
CA PHE A 145 1.31 -4.47 -1.97
C PHE A 145 1.27 -6.00 -2.03
N ILE A 146 0.07 -6.56 -1.84
CA ILE A 146 -0.20 -7.99 -1.98
C ILE A 146 -1.01 -8.19 -3.27
N ASP A 147 -0.42 -8.91 -4.24
CA ASP A 147 -1.08 -9.23 -5.51
C ASP A 147 -1.75 -10.61 -5.45
N ASP A 148 -2.77 -10.79 -6.28
CA ASP A 148 -3.48 -12.05 -6.49
C ASP A 148 -4.02 -12.69 -5.20
N VAL A 149 -4.61 -11.85 -4.31
CA VAL A 149 -5.28 -12.33 -3.09
C VAL A 149 -6.41 -13.29 -3.45
N GLY A 150 -6.43 -14.45 -2.77
CA GLY A 150 -7.36 -15.56 -3.04
C GLY A 150 -6.75 -16.69 -3.89
N THR A 151 -5.48 -16.58 -4.29
CA THR A 151 -4.74 -17.68 -4.96
C THR A 151 -3.92 -18.50 -3.98
N GLU A 152 -3.73 -18.01 -2.77
CA GLU A 152 -3.04 -18.69 -1.69
C GLU A 152 -3.89 -19.80 -1.08
N PRO A 153 -3.28 -20.83 -0.43
CA PRO A 153 -4.02 -21.76 0.41
C PRO A 153 -4.82 -21.03 1.50
N ALA A 154 -6.03 -21.49 1.78
CA ALA A 154 -6.89 -20.90 2.82
C ALA A 154 -6.20 -20.87 4.19
N SER A 155 -5.35 -21.86 4.46
CA SER A 155 -4.50 -21.91 5.64
C SER A 155 -3.13 -22.52 5.33
N VAL A 156 -2.15 -22.20 6.13
CA VAL A 156 -0.83 -22.84 6.14
C VAL A 156 -0.51 -23.32 7.54
N LYS A 157 0.26 -24.42 7.61
CA LYS A 157 0.78 -24.92 8.89
C LYS A 157 2.18 -24.37 9.12
N SER A 158 2.39 -23.78 10.28
CA SER A 158 3.70 -23.34 10.72
C SER A 158 3.86 -23.68 12.20
N TRP A 159 4.90 -24.46 12.52
CA TRP A 159 5.22 -24.90 13.87
C TRP A 159 4.04 -25.54 14.62
N GLY A 160 3.22 -26.35 13.91
CA GLY A 160 2.06 -27.03 14.47
C GLY A 160 0.77 -26.20 14.58
N ASN A 161 0.84 -24.91 14.31
CA ASN A 161 -0.33 -24.04 14.25
C ASN A 161 -0.79 -23.84 12.80
N GLU A 162 -2.10 -23.78 12.61
CA GLU A 162 -2.74 -23.47 11.34
C GLU A 162 -3.24 -22.01 11.36
N PHE A 163 -2.94 -21.24 10.32
CA PHE A 163 -3.35 -19.85 10.22
C PHE A 163 -3.54 -19.41 8.78
N SER A 164 -4.30 -18.32 8.58
CA SER A 164 -4.59 -17.73 7.26
C SER A 164 -3.66 -16.53 7.02
N PRO A 165 -2.54 -16.69 6.26
CA PRO A 165 -1.44 -15.73 6.23
C PRO A 165 -1.87 -14.32 5.81
N VAL A 166 -2.65 -14.19 4.72
CA VAL A 166 -3.09 -12.89 4.19
C VAL A 166 -4.05 -12.22 5.16
N THR A 167 -5.04 -12.98 5.65
CA THR A 167 -6.06 -12.46 6.56
C THR A 167 -5.44 -11.96 7.86
N GLU A 168 -4.58 -12.77 8.48
CA GLU A 168 -3.92 -12.39 9.73
C GLU A 168 -2.94 -11.23 9.55
N LEU A 169 -2.24 -11.17 8.40
CA LEU A 169 -1.36 -10.05 8.11
C LEU A 169 -2.15 -8.73 7.95
N ILE A 170 -3.30 -8.77 7.29
CA ILE A 170 -4.19 -7.60 7.18
C ILE A 170 -4.62 -7.15 8.57
N TYR A 171 -5.13 -8.06 9.42
CA TYR A 171 -5.52 -7.72 10.79
C TYR A 171 -4.37 -7.19 11.64
N ALA A 172 -3.18 -7.77 11.50
CA ALA A 172 -2.01 -7.35 12.26
C ALA A 172 -1.47 -5.96 11.86
N ARG A 173 -1.83 -5.47 10.67
CA ARG A 173 -1.43 -4.15 10.15
C ARG A 173 -2.48 -3.07 10.35
N TYR A 174 -3.73 -3.46 10.64
CA TYR A 174 -4.84 -2.56 10.91
C TYR A 174 -4.88 -2.11 12.36
#